data_134370562b2483b51ff730ecb0d6f8ad
#
_entry.id   134370562b2483b51ff730ecb0d6f8ad
#
_cell.length_a   1.000
_cell.length_b   1.000
_cell.length_c   1.000
_cell.angle_alpha   90.00
_cell.angle_beta   90.00
_cell.angle_gamma   90.00
#
_symmetry.space_group_name_H-M   'P 1'
#
loop_
_entity.id
_entity.type
_entity.pdbx_description
1 polymer ?
#
loop_
_entity_poly.entity_id
_entity_poly.type
_entity_poly.pdbx_seq_one_letter_code
_entity_poly.pdbx_strand_id
1 'polypeptide(L)'
;MEMPPQDNPEQTGPKSPRPPQKGTKRRTRLASYGMWILIALVLVSAMAIVFGLIATHTIHINFGYSNIQEEPISEVLNLADHHQLKSVLISGDEIFATSISGQQYHAIKEDGQAVTEIFRHDGVAVSVDNGQHMQWTQLVVDVLLIAMIVGAMLFFLRRGGAGNQAAFFTRSKAKRFNESHPSVLFKDVAGVEEAKTELEEIVEFLKYPARFVAMGARTPKGVLLVGAPGTGKTLISRAVAGEANVAFFNISGSEFVEMFVGVGAARVRDLFKEAKAHAPCIVFIDEIDAVGRQRNSSGVGGNDEREQTLNQLLVEMDGFDSHTNVVVIAATNRPDVLDSALLRPGRFDRQVMLDKPDIRGRLAILEVHAKDKPLASDVIMVDLARQTAGFSGADLANLLNEAALLAARRGNKVIYKPELEEAVLRVMAGPERKSRVITEAEKAIIAYHEVGHAIVMRSSPGADPVRKVTAIARGMALGITVQAPNEDRYLMRRSELLAKMAGAMGGRAAEEIIFGDITTGASQDIEYVTNIARRMVCEFGMSPLGNVALKMEADGSSSISPETAARIDKEISLLVEQAYETALHILQERKDKLITIAEHLIVVETIDGTELDAMLCVA
;
A
#
# COMPACT_ATOMS: atom_id res chain seq x y z
N MET A 1 -6.14 65.29 -51.59
CA MET A 1 -5.71 65.98 -50.34
C MET A 1 -5.20 64.93 -49.42
N GLU A 2 -3.91 64.71 -49.51
CA GLU A 2 -3.17 63.67 -48.74
C GLU A 2 -2.87 64.23 -47.35
N MET A 3 -3.08 63.36 -46.31
CA MET A 3 -2.53 63.62 -44.98
C MET A 3 -1.31 62.70 -44.75
N PRO A 4 -0.24 63.21 -44.15
CA PRO A 4 0.98 62.42 -43.92
C PRO A 4 0.90 61.50 -42.69
N PRO A 5 1.76 60.45 -42.58
CA PRO A 5 1.73 59.46 -41.51
C PRO A 5 2.33 60.04 -40.22
N GLN A 6 1.71 59.74 -39.07
CA GLN A 6 2.21 60.09 -37.75
C GLN A 6 3.21 59.02 -37.26
N ASP A 7 4.37 59.45 -36.87
CA ASP A 7 5.43 58.70 -36.17
C ASP A 7 4.99 58.20 -34.81
N ASN A 8 5.32 56.96 -34.53
CA ASN A 8 5.09 56.29 -33.26
C ASN A 8 6.43 56.30 -32.47
N PRO A 9 6.52 56.91 -31.27
CA PRO A 9 7.77 56.90 -30.51
C PRO A 9 7.95 55.59 -29.76
N GLU A 10 9.12 54.97 -29.96
CA GLU A 10 9.65 53.85 -29.22
C GLU A 10 9.65 54.11 -27.70
N GLN A 11 8.91 53.29 -26.94
CA GLN A 11 9.01 53.23 -25.49
C GLN A 11 10.15 52.27 -25.09
N THR A 12 11.28 52.86 -24.74
CA THR A 12 12.37 52.17 -24.04
C THR A 12 12.00 51.94 -22.58
N GLY A 13 11.55 50.72 -22.25
CA GLY A 13 11.39 50.23 -20.87
C GLY A 13 12.73 49.79 -20.26
N PRO A 14 12.95 49.97 -18.94
CA PRO A 14 14.22 49.66 -18.31
C PRO A 14 14.44 48.14 -18.20
N LYS A 15 15.63 47.71 -18.62
CA LYS A 15 16.10 46.31 -18.50
C LYS A 15 16.22 45.90 -17.02
N SER A 16 15.47 44.90 -16.60
CA SER A 16 15.63 44.27 -15.30
C SER A 16 17.04 43.63 -15.14
N PRO A 17 17.68 43.72 -13.97
CA PRO A 17 19.00 43.14 -13.75
C PRO A 17 18.93 41.59 -13.67
N ARG A 18 19.80 40.91 -14.41
CA ARG A 18 20.00 39.45 -14.32
C ARG A 18 20.53 39.09 -12.93
N PRO A 19 20.03 38.04 -12.30
CA PRO A 19 20.58 37.57 -11.03
C PRO A 19 22.00 36.98 -11.22
N PRO A 20 22.89 37.10 -10.23
CA PRO A 20 24.25 36.62 -10.33
C PRO A 20 24.33 35.11 -10.32
N GLN A 21 24.98 34.50 -11.31
CA GLN A 21 25.33 33.10 -11.33
C GLN A 21 26.35 32.81 -10.21
N LYS A 22 25.91 32.25 -9.09
CA LYS A 22 26.80 31.76 -8.03
C LYS A 22 27.40 30.42 -8.42
N GLY A 23 28.70 30.38 -8.43
CA GLY A 23 29.53 29.22 -8.76
C GLY A 23 29.34 28.00 -7.87
N THR A 24 28.76 26.98 -8.43
CA THR A 24 28.60 25.64 -7.82
C THR A 24 29.63 24.61 -8.32
N LYS A 25 30.63 25.03 -9.12
CA LYS A 25 31.59 24.09 -9.73
C LYS A 25 32.85 23.78 -8.91
N ARG A 26 33.11 24.43 -7.76
CA ARG A 26 34.34 24.16 -6.96
C ARG A 26 34.16 23.13 -5.86
N ARG A 27 32.95 22.86 -5.36
CA ARG A 27 32.71 21.91 -4.26
C ARG A 27 32.67 20.43 -4.70
N THR A 28 32.32 20.15 -5.93
CA THR A 28 32.23 18.77 -6.44
C THR A 28 33.61 18.16 -6.78
N ARG A 29 34.60 18.97 -7.12
CA ARG A 29 35.98 18.47 -7.40
C ARG A 29 36.74 18.06 -6.14
N LEU A 30 36.61 18.76 -5.02
CA LEU A 30 37.27 18.38 -3.76
C LEU A 30 36.67 17.10 -3.15
N ALA A 31 35.38 16.83 -3.34
CA ALA A 31 34.75 15.58 -2.87
C ALA A 31 35.19 14.36 -3.68
N SER A 32 35.45 14.53 -4.99
CA SER A 32 35.93 13.44 -5.84
C SER A 32 37.41 13.09 -5.52
N TYR A 33 38.25 14.06 -5.25
CA TYR A 33 39.66 13.78 -4.86
C TYR A 33 39.73 13.02 -3.53
N GLY A 34 38.89 13.34 -2.54
CA GLY A 34 38.84 12.61 -1.28
C GLY A 34 38.48 11.12 -1.44
N MET A 35 37.59 10.81 -2.36
CA MET A 35 37.18 9.44 -2.68
C MET A 35 38.30 8.67 -3.40
N TRP A 36 39.00 9.29 -4.33
CA TRP A 36 40.10 8.69 -5.04
C TRP A 36 41.32 8.44 -4.13
N ILE A 37 41.60 9.34 -3.16
CA ILE A 37 42.65 9.17 -2.15
C ILE A 37 42.30 7.98 -1.23
N LEU A 38 41.03 7.81 -0.85
CA LEU A 38 40.57 6.69 -0.02
C LEU A 38 40.70 5.35 -0.77
N ILE A 39 40.29 5.31 -2.03
CA ILE A 39 40.44 4.14 -2.90
C ILE A 39 41.93 3.79 -3.09
N ALA A 40 42.77 4.80 -3.30
CA ALA A 40 44.22 4.60 -3.43
C ALA A 40 44.84 4.05 -2.13
N LEU A 41 44.42 4.56 -0.96
CA LEU A 41 44.89 4.06 0.35
C LEU A 41 44.44 2.61 0.61
N VAL A 42 43.20 2.25 0.26
CA VAL A 42 42.71 0.87 0.37
C VAL A 42 43.42 -0.05 -0.60
N LEU A 43 43.71 0.38 -1.82
CA LEU A 43 44.48 -0.39 -2.80
C LEU A 43 45.95 -0.58 -2.37
N VAL A 44 46.58 0.46 -1.81
CA VAL A 44 47.94 0.37 -1.29
C VAL A 44 48.03 -0.57 -0.09
N SER A 45 47.05 -0.50 0.85
CA SER A 45 47.01 -1.42 1.99
C SER A 45 46.70 -2.86 1.57
N ALA A 46 45.81 -3.08 0.62
CA ALA A 46 45.55 -4.41 0.06
C ALA A 46 46.79 -4.97 -0.66
N MET A 47 47.52 -4.14 -1.39
CA MET A 47 48.75 -4.54 -2.06
C MET A 47 49.89 -4.82 -1.07
N ALA A 48 49.96 -4.07 0.04
CA ALA A 48 50.91 -4.33 1.13
C ALA A 48 50.62 -5.66 1.86
N ILE A 49 49.31 -5.98 2.07
CA ILE A 49 48.87 -7.27 2.64
C ILE A 49 49.18 -8.43 1.69
N VAL A 50 48.90 -8.28 0.41
CA VAL A 50 49.22 -9.31 -0.61
C VAL A 50 50.71 -9.47 -0.75
N PHE A 51 51.50 -8.40 -0.74
CA PHE A 51 52.95 -8.46 -0.78
C PHE A 51 53.56 -9.07 0.50
N GLY A 52 52.97 -8.77 1.67
CA GLY A 52 53.34 -9.40 2.95
C GLY A 52 53.04 -10.91 2.95
N LEU A 53 51.88 -11.33 2.45
CA LEU A 53 51.51 -12.75 2.27
C LEU A 53 52.43 -13.46 1.26
N ILE A 54 52.77 -12.83 0.15
CA ILE A 54 53.71 -13.36 -0.83
C ILE A 54 55.12 -13.43 -0.24
N ALA A 55 55.57 -12.42 0.51
CA ALA A 55 56.86 -12.42 1.15
C ALA A 55 57.00 -13.51 2.24
N THR A 56 55.97 -13.76 3.03
CA THR A 56 55.94 -14.86 4.00
C THR A 56 55.89 -16.23 3.33
N HIS A 57 55.25 -16.36 2.16
CA HIS A 57 55.24 -17.61 1.39
C HIS A 57 56.51 -17.79 0.53
N THR A 58 57.18 -16.71 0.10
CA THR A 58 58.38 -16.80 -0.75
C THR A 58 59.69 -16.94 0.06
N ILE A 59 59.69 -16.63 1.35
CA ILE A 59 60.89 -16.82 2.21
C ILE A 59 61.08 -18.31 2.56
N HIS A 60 60.11 -19.16 2.40
CA HIS A 60 60.25 -20.61 2.49
C HIS A 60 60.80 -21.28 1.20
N ILE A 61 61.04 -20.53 0.13
CA ILE A 61 61.56 -21.06 -1.12
C ILE A 61 62.80 -20.23 -1.52
N ASN A 62 64.00 -20.56 -1.03
CA ASN A 62 65.26 -20.56 -1.78
C ASN A 62 66.50 -20.51 -0.90
N PHE A 63 66.86 -21.63 -0.38
CA PHE A 63 68.32 -21.97 -0.34
C PHE A 63 68.49 -23.18 -1.25
N GLY A 64 69.29 -22.99 -2.32
CA GLY A 64 69.43 -23.89 -3.44
C GLY A 64 69.78 -25.33 -3.07
N TYR A 65 68.80 -26.15 -2.93
CA TYR A 65 68.88 -27.58 -2.75
C TYR A 65 68.04 -28.24 -3.87
N SER A 66 68.76 -28.53 -4.93
CA SER A 66 68.29 -29.48 -5.95
C SER A 66 68.65 -30.89 -5.48
N ASN A 67 67.67 -31.71 -5.15
CA ASN A 67 67.63 -33.09 -4.69
C ASN A 67 67.53 -33.30 -3.16
N ILE A 68 66.49 -32.83 -2.53
CA ILE A 68 66.14 -33.25 -1.18
C ILE A 68 65.13 -34.40 -1.30
N GLN A 69 65.44 -35.51 -0.63
CA GLN A 69 64.56 -36.66 -0.54
C GLN A 69 63.83 -36.59 0.80
N GLU A 70 62.47 -36.57 0.75
CA GLU A 70 61.65 -36.63 1.95
C GLU A 70 61.65 -38.07 2.48
N GLU A 71 62.09 -38.26 3.70
CA GLU A 71 62.14 -39.57 4.35
C GLU A 71 61.55 -39.46 5.77
N PRO A 72 60.95 -40.54 6.29
CA PRO A 72 60.52 -40.59 7.68
C PRO A 72 61.68 -40.36 8.64
N ILE A 73 61.40 -39.71 9.80
CA ILE A 73 62.44 -39.47 10.81
C ILE A 73 63.15 -40.73 11.26
N SER A 74 62.47 -41.89 11.29
CA SER A 74 63.04 -43.21 11.61
C SER A 74 64.11 -43.62 10.66
N GLU A 75 63.97 -43.29 9.36
CA GLU A 75 65.01 -43.62 8.35
C GLU A 75 66.20 -42.69 8.47
N VAL A 76 66.00 -41.41 8.79
CA VAL A 76 67.08 -40.43 9.04
C VAL A 76 67.85 -40.80 10.31
N LEU A 77 67.22 -41.32 11.35
CA LEU A 77 67.89 -41.85 12.55
C LEU A 77 68.67 -43.13 12.26
N ASN A 78 68.16 -44.02 11.44
CA ASN A 78 68.84 -45.23 11.01
C ASN A 78 70.13 -44.93 10.20
N LEU A 79 70.07 -43.86 9.36
CA LEU A 79 71.22 -43.35 8.66
C LEU A 79 72.30 -42.75 9.62
N ALA A 80 71.87 -42.17 10.74
CA ALA A 80 72.73 -41.66 11.79
C ALA A 80 73.47 -42.80 12.53
N ASP A 81 72.76 -43.85 12.97
CA ASP A 81 73.23 -45.03 13.65
C ASP A 81 74.33 -45.76 12.81
N HIS A 82 74.15 -45.77 11.49
CA HIS A 82 75.11 -46.38 10.56
C HIS A 82 76.25 -45.43 10.16
N HIS A 83 76.39 -44.27 10.84
CA HIS A 83 77.43 -43.25 10.57
C HIS A 83 77.47 -42.77 9.12
N GLN A 84 76.33 -42.72 8.44
CA GLN A 84 76.16 -42.26 7.05
C GLN A 84 75.85 -40.76 6.92
N LEU A 85 75.58 -40.07 8.03
CA LEU A 85 75.29 -38.65 8.04
C LEU A 85 76.52 -37.82 8.37
N LYS A 86 76.67 -36.71 7.63
CA LYS A 86 77.75 -35.74 7.82
C LYS A 86 77.35 -34.62 8.77
N SER A 87 76.15 -34.07 8.61
CA SER A 87 75.63 -32.97 9.42
C SER A 87 74.12 -32.96 9.41
N VAL A 88 73.53 -32.47 10.51
CA VAL A 88 72.09 -32.29 10.68
C VAL A 88 71.79 -30.86 11.12
N LEU A 89 70.89 -30.19 10.43
CA LEU A 89 70.31 -28.88 10.80
C LEU A 89 68.93 -29.09 11.31
N ILE A 90 68.64 -28.66 12.52
CA ILE A 90 67.31 -28.70 13.13
C ILE A 90 66.77 -27.27 13.18
N SER A 91 65.68 -27.01 12.49
CA SER A 91 64.98 -25.70 12.47
C SER A 91 63.54 -25.90 12.88
N GLY A 92 63.20 -25.61 14.14
CA GLY A 92 61.86 -25.89 14.68
C GLY A 92 61.54 -27.38 14.69
N ASP A 93 60.51 -27.81 13.94
CA ASP A 93 60.14 -29.22 13.80
C ASP A 93 60.68 -29.90 12.54
N GLU A 94 61.44 -29.18 11.70
CA GLU A 94 62.03 -29.68 10.49
C GLU A 94 63.48 -30.06 10.71
N ILE A 95 63.92 -31.22 10.16
CA ILE A 95 65.26 -31.77 10.23
C ILE A 95 65.83 -31.92 8.81
N PHE A 96 66.88 -31.25 8.54
CA PHE A 96 67.65 -31.39 7.29
C PHE A 96 68.92 -32.13 7.56
N ALA A 97 69.02 -33.35 7.07
CA ALA A 97 70.19 -34.20 7.24
C ALA A 97 70.97 -34.29 5.93
N THR A 98 72.32 -34.17 6.01
CA THR A 98 73.22 -34.30 4.85
C THR A 98 74.06 -35.56 5.02
N SER A 99 74.00 -36.48 4.06
CA SER A 99 74.81 -37.70 4.03
C SER A 99 76.28 -37.41 3.67
N ILE A 100 77.17 -38.33 4.00
CA ILE A 100 78.55 -38.31 3.59
C ILE A 100 78.70 -38.35 2.06
N SER A 101 77.74 -38.98 1.35
CA SER A 101 77.69 -39.00 -0.11
C SER A 101 77.20 -37.65 -0.74
N GLY A 102 76.78 -36.66 0.08
CA GLY A 102 76.26 -35.36 -0.36
C GLY A 102 74.77 -35.33 -0.63
N GLN A 103 74.05 -36.41 -0.42
CA GLN A 103 72.60 -36.47 -0.54
C GLN A 103 71.97 -35.83 0.68
N GLN A 104 70.84 -35.08 0.46
CA GLN A 104 70.18 -34.39 1.51
C GLN A 104 68.81 -35.02 1.75
N TYR A 105 68.41 -35.15 3.02
CA TYR A 105 67.18 -35.72 3.50
C TYR A 105 66.44 -34.68 4.32
N HIS A 106 65.14 -34.66 4.16
CA HIS A 106 64.21 -33.83 4.95
C HIS A 106 63.31 -34.76 5.75
N ALA A 107 63.18 -34.49 7.05
CA ALA A 107 62.23 -35.20 7.92
C ALA A 107 61.60 -34.22 8.90
N ILE A 108 60.38 -34.52 9.38
CA ILE A 108 59.67 -33.77 10.39
C ILE A 108 59.73 -34.58 11.69
N LYS A 109 60.16 -33.95 12.80
CA LYS A 109 60.14 -34.58 14.12
C LYS A 109 58.71 -34.49 14.73
N GLU A 110 58.39 -35.49 15.53
CA GLU A 110 57.16 -35.41 16.37
C GLU A 110 57.39 -34.54 17.60
N ASP A 111 56.37 -33.83 18.04
CA ASP A 111 56.39 -32.93 19.19
C ASP A 111 56.90 -33.67 20.47
N GLY A 112 57.95 -33.15 21.11
CA GLY A 112 58.49 -33.67 22.37
C GLY A 112 59.63 -34.68 22.24
N GLN A 113 60.12 -35.04 21.03
CA GLN A 113 61.29 -35.92 20.86
C GLN A 113 62.57 -35.16 20.98
N ALA A 114 63.47 -35.58 21.92
CA ALA A 114 64.81 -35.04 22.11
C ALA A 114 65.78 -35.56 21.07
N VAL A 115 65.47 -35.35 19.78
CA VAL A 115 66.24 -35.91 18.63
C VAL A 115 67.71 -35.40 18.58
N THR A 116 67.93 -34.21 19.15
CA THR A 116 69.24 -33.57 19.21
C THR A 116 70.28 -34.40 19.98
N GLU A 117 69.91 -35.08 21.06
CA GLU A 117 70.82 -35.92 21.85
C GLU A 117 71.15 -37.22 21.12
N ILE A 118 70.22 -37.79 20.36
CA ILE A 118 70.39 -38.98 19.57
C ILE A 118 71.46 -38.74 18.49
N PHE A 119 71.34 -37.71 17.69
CA PHE A 119 72.31 -37.37 16.64
C PHE A 119 73.65 -37.01 17.18
N ARG A 120 73.74 -36.41 18.39
CA ARG A 120 75.05 -36.15 19.04
C ARG A 120 75.76 -37.43 19.56
N HIS A 121 74.93 -38.39 20.06
CA HIS A 121 75.45 -39.68 20.53
C HIS A 121 76.08 -40.47 19.36
N ASP A 122 75.48 -40.35 18.16
CA ASP A 122 75.95 -41.03 16.96
C ASP A 122 77.10 -40.29 16.22
N GLY A 123 77.62 -39.21 16.84
CA GLY A 123 78.78 -38.46 16.36
C GLY A 123 78.49 -37.53 15.17
N VAL A 124 77.22 -37.23 14.87
CA VAL A 124 76.86 -36.35 13.77
C VAL A 124 76.98 -34.89 14.21
N ALA A 125 77.46 -33.98 13.37
CA ALA A 125 77.50 -32.55 13.63
C ALA A 125 76.12 -31.95 13.57
N VAL A 126 75.56 -31.54 14.74
CA VAL A 126 74.23 -30.97 14.84
C VAL A 126 74.30 -29.45 15.02
N SER A 127 73.64 -28.70 14.15
CA SER A 127 73.35 -27.27 14.29
C SER A 127 71.90 -27.07 14.54
N VAL A 128 71.56 -26.20 15.50
CA VAL A 128 70.16 -25.85 15.84
C VAL A 128 69.95 -24.38 15.53
N ASP A 129 69.01 -24.09 14.66
CA ASP A 129 68.59 -22.72 14.38
C ASP A 129 67.36 -22.40 15.23
N ASN A 130 67.49 -21.50 16.20
CA ASN A 130 66.43 -21.06 17.11
C ASN A 130 65.53 -19.97 16.48
N GLY A 131 65.13 -20.08 15.26
CA GLY A 131 64.15 -19.28 14.50
C GLY A 131 63.47 -18.03 15.13
N GLN A 132 64.19 -17.32 16.03
CA GLN A 132 63.74 -16.01 16.53
C GLN A 132 64.10 -14.90 15.54
N HIS A 133 63.57 -14.98 14.32
CA HIS A 133 63.49 -13.79 13.50
C HIS A 133 62.38 -12.92 14.07
N MET A 134 62.78 -11.86 14.82
CA MET A 134 61.88 -10.83 15.31
C MET A 134 61.05 -10.32 14.13
N GLN A 135 59.72 -10.59 14.17
CA GLN A 135 58.77 -10.34 13.08
C GLN A 135 58.48 -8.84 12.90
N TRP A 136 59.51 -8.06 12.52
CA TRP A 136 59.36 -6.64 12.20
C TRP A 136 58.32 -6.40 11.12
N THR A 137 58.11 -7.33 10.20
CA THR A 137 57.11 -7.28 9.15
C THR A 137 55.70 -7.34 9.72
N GLN A 138 55.43 -8.16 10.73
CA GLN A 138 54.14 -8.27 11.39
C GLN A 138 53.82 -7.01 12.21
N LEU A 139 54.83 -6.47 12.93
CA LEU A 139 54.68 -5.20 13.65
C LEU A 139 54.37 -4.02 12.71
N VAL A 140 54.97 -3.95 11.54
CA VAL A 140 54.72 -2.92 10.53
C VAL A 140 53.28 -3.05 9.95
N VAL A 141 52.82 -4.27 9.70
CA VAL A 141 51.47 -4.53 9.21
C VAL A 141 50.43 -4.13 10.27
N ASP A 142 50.63 -4.48 11.53
CA ASP A 142 49.72 -4.14 12.64
C ASP A 142 49.63 -2.62 12.86
N VAL A 143 50.77 -1.91 12.82
CA VAL A 143 50.79 -0.44 12.94
C VAL A 143 50.10 0.23 11.76
N LEU A 144 50.23 -0.26 10.53
CA LEU A 144 49.52 0.22 9.34
C LEU A 144 48.04 -0.03 9.43
N LEU A 145 47.62 -1.18 9.95
CA LEU A 145 46.19 -1.52 10.13
C LEU A 145 45.53 -0.64 11.18
N ILE A 146 46.20 -0.40 12.31
CA ILE A 146 45.75 0.53 13.35
C ILE A 146 45.68 1.97 12.79
N ALA A 147 46.68 2.43 12.05
CA ALA A 147 46.67 3.75 11.42
C ALA A 147 45.53 3.91 10.41
N MET A 148 45.19 2.85 9.67
CA MET A 148 44.06 2.84 8.73
C MET A 148 42.73 2.91 9.46
N ILE A 149 42.53 2.14 10.54
CA ILE A 149 41.32 2.17 11.37
C ILE A 149 41.11 3.57 12.00
N VAL A 150 42.19 4.13 12.58
CA VAL A 150 42.16 5.47 13.17
C VAL A 150 41.92 6.54 12.09
N GLY A 151 42.53 6.43 10.92
CA GLY A 151 42.30 7.31 9.78
C GLY A 151 40.86 7.25 9.27
N ALA A 152 40.29 6.05 9.14
CA ALA A 152 38.90 5.84 8.79
C ALA A 152 37.94 6.42 9.85
N MET A 153 38.23 6.17 11.12
CA MET A 153 37.46 6.70 12.24
C MET A 153 37.50 8.24 12.30
N LEU A 154 38.67 8.85 12.13
CA LEU A 154 38.83 10.31 12.07
C LEU A 154 38.18 10.91 10.80
N PHE A 155 38.21 10.20 9.67
CA PHE A 155 37.50 10.57 8.47
C PHE A 155 35.98 10.52 8.65
N PHE A 156 35.44 9.48 9.28
CA PHE A 156 34.03 9.39 9.65
C PHE A 156 33.64 10.44 10.70
N LEU A 157 34.48 10.72 11.68
CA LEU A 157 34.27 11.79 12.67
C LEU A 157 34.37 13.20 12.05
N ARG A 158 35.29 13.46 11.15
CA ARG A 158 35.37 14.74 10.41
C ARG A 158 34.28 14.90 9.33
N ARG A 159 33.83 13.80 8.72
CA ARG A 159 32.65 13.76 7.86
C ARG A 159 31.37 13.69 8.68
N GLY A 160 31.47 13.71 9.99
CA GLY A 160 30.46 13.68 11.05
C GLY A 160 29.29 14.64 10.91
N GLY A 161 28.77 14.65 9.70
CA GLY A 161 27.44 15.05 9.34
C GLY A 161 26.39 13.94 9.48
N ALA A 162 26.64 12.84 10.22
CA ALA A 162 25.60 11.85 10.52
C ALA A 162 24.41 12.51 11.25
N GLY A 163 24.66 13.56 12.04
CA GLY A 163 23.61 14.40 12.60
C GLY A 163 22.83 15.21 11.55
N ASN A 164 23.45 15.61 10.44
CA ASN A 164 22.76 16.36 9.38
C ASN A 164 21.98 15.47 8.41
N GLN A 165 22.35 14.21 8.19
CA GLN A 165 21.54 13.29 7.39
C GLN A 165 20.27 12.85 8.13
N ALA A 166 20.37 12.56 9.42
CA ALA A 166 19.18 12.30 10.25
C ALA A 166 18.24 13.53 10.27
N ALA A 167 18.77 14.74 10.32
CA ALA A 167 17.97 15.97 10.25
C ALA A 167 17.32 16.21 8.86
N PHE A 168 17.86 15.66 7.77
CA PHE A 168 17.22 15.70 6.45
C PHE A 168 16.07 14.69 6.34
N PHE A 169 16.15 13.53 6.98
CA PHE A 169 15.07 12.53 7.00
C PHE A 169 13.93 12.91 7.95
N THR A 170 14.19 13.75 8.96
CA THR A 170 13.19 14.17 9.95
C THR A 170 12.34 15.37 9.50
N ARG A 171 12.74 16.13 8.47
CA ARG A 171 11.92 17.22 7.98
C ARG A 171 10.67 16.72 7.28
N SER A 172 9.51 17.08 7.81
CA SER A 172 8.22 16.82 7.19
C SER A 172 8.21 17.33 5.74
N LYS A 173 7.83 16.42 4.81
CA LYS A 173 7.50 16.79 3.42
C LYS A 173 6.03 17.19 3.31
N ALA A 174 5.46 17.84 4.33
CA ALA A 174 4.11 18.35 4.25
C ALA A 174 4.01 19.20 2.97
N LYS A 175 3.23 18.73 2.02
CA LYS A 175 2.99 19.45 0.76
C LYS A 175 2.13 20.66 1.09
N ARG A 176 2.75 21.81 1.13
CA ARG A 176 2.02 23.07 1.14
C ARG A 176 1.35 23.21 -0.22
N PHE A 177 0.04 23.38 -0.28
CA PHE A 177 -0.62 23.85 -1.49
C PHE A 177 -0.18 25.28 -1.73
N ASN A 178 0.75 25.46 -2.69
CA ASN A 178 1.44 26.72 -2.98
C ASN A 178 0.61 27.72 -3.80
N GLU A 179 -0.65 27.41 -4.06
CA GLU A 179 -1.53 28.43 -4.60
C GLU A 179 -1.91 29.37 -3.45
N SER A 180 -1.75 30.67 -3.69
CA SER A 180 -2.10 31.71 -2.74
C SER A 180 -3.54 31.58 -2.22
N HIS A 181 -4.39 30.80 -2.93
CA HIS A 181 -5.74 30.40 -2.55
C HIS A 181 -6.06 29.05 -3.18
N PRO A 182 -6.56 28.03 -2.42
CA PRO A 182 -7.11 26.81 -3.02
C PRO A 182 -8.21 27.19 -4.01
N SER A 183 -8.13 26.71 -5.22
CA SER A 183 -9.09 27.04 -6.29
C SER A 183 -10.46 26.37 -6.11
N VAL A 184 -10.52 25.36 -5.22
CA VAL A 184 -11.74 24.56 -4.95
C VAL A 184 -12.59 25.24 -3.89
N LEU A 185 -13.85 25.47 -4.21
CA LEU A 185 -14.86 26.09 -3.34
C LEU A 185 -16.03 25.12 -3.07
N PHE A 186 -16.92 25.44 -2.13
CA PHE A 186 -18.10 24.62 -1.84
C PHE A 186 -19.04 24.41 -3.03
N LYS A 187 -19.07 25.34 -3.97
CA LYS A 187 -19.81 25.21 -5.24
C LYS A 187 -19.29 24.09 -6.15
N ASP A 188 -18.02 23.70 -5.99
CA ASP A 188 -17.39 22.65 -6.78
C ASP A 188 -17.54 21.26 -6.13
N VAL A 189 -18.10 21.21 -4.93
CA VAL A 189 -18.43 19.99 -4.18
C VAL A 189 -19.94 19.79 -4.23
N ALA A 190 -20.40 18.62 -4.63
CA ALA A 190 -21.82 18.30 -4.71
C ALA A 190 -22.16 17.04 -3.92
N GLY A 191 -23.43 16.88 -3.51
CA GLY A 191 -23.96 15.66 -2.94
C GLY A 191 -23.60 15.38 -1.48
N VAL A 192 -23.17 16.40 -0.73
CA VAL A 192 -22.79 16.32 0.70
C VAL A 192 -23.26 17.58 1.45
N GLU A 193 -24.52 17.98 1.25
CA GLU A 193 -25.04 19.27 1.73
C GLU A 193 -25.04 19.38 3.26
N GLU A 194 -25.33 18.29 3.98
CA GLU A 194 -25.29 18.25 5.45
C GLU A 194 -23.86 18.48 5.96
N ALA A 195 -22.88 17.80 5.34
CA ALA A 195 -21.47 17.98 5.69
C ALA A 195 -20.97 19.39 5.37
N LYS A 196 -21.44 20.01 4.27
CA LYS A 196 -21.12 21.41 3.98
C LYS A 196 -21.64 22.33 5.07
N THR A 197 -22.90 22.17 5.48
CA THR A 197 -23.53 23.00 6.52
C THR A 197 -22.74 22.93 7.84
N GLU A 198 -22.34 21.72 8.25
CA GLU A 198 -21.52 21.56 9.46
C GLU A 198 -20.11 22.20 9.32
N LEU A 199 -19.53 22.14 8.12
CA LEU A 199 -18.19 22.70 7.86
C LEU A 199 -18.24 24.22 7.58
N GLU A 200 -19.39 24.81 7.23
CA GLU A 200 -19.56 26.25 7.12
C GLU A 200 -19.27 26.98 8.43
N GLU A 201 -19.59 26.38 9.58
CA GLU A 201 -19.23 26.93 10.89
C GLU A 201 -17.70 27.04 11.07
N ILE A 202 -16.95 26.08 10.54
CA ILE A 202 -15.48 26.12 10.56
C ILE A 202 -14.95 27.23 9.67
N VAL A 203 -15.54 27.41 8.49
CA VAL A 203 -15.21 28.51 7.56
C VAL A 203 -15.48 29.86 8.23
N GLU A 204 -16.66 30.04 8.84
CA GLU A 204 -16.99 31.28 9.55
C GLU A 204 -16.02 31.56 10.71
N PHE A 205 -15.66 30.54 11.46
CA PHE A 205 -14.69 30.66 12.53
C PHE A 205 -13.32 31.12 11.98
N LEU A 206 -12.82 30.48 10.92
CA LEU A 206 -11.53 30.84 10.32
C LEU A 206 -11.53 32.26 9.73
N LYS A 207 -12.68 32.71 9.18
CA LYS A 207 -12.87 34.06 8.62
C LYS A 207 -13.01 35.13 9.71
N TYR A 208 -13.78 34.84 10.80
CA TYR A 208 -14.17 35.83 11.79
C TYR A 208 -13.96 35.35 13.24
N PRO A 209 -12.73 34.96 13.64
CA PRO A 209 -12.47 34.34 14.95
C PRO A 209 -12.86 35.23 16.13
N ALA A 210 -12.72 36.56 16.01
CA ALA A 210 -13.03 37.52 17.05
C ALA A 210 -14.51 37.47 17.49
N ARG A 211 -15.44 37.18 16.57
CA ARG A 211 -16.88 37.09 16.84
C ARG A 211 -17.19 35.92 17.81
N PHE A 212 -16.55 34.79 17.59
CA PHE A 212 -16.76 33.58 18.42
C PHE A 212 -16.11 33.71 19.80
N VAL A 213 -14.89 34.26 19.84
CA VAL A 213 -14.17 34.54 21.10
C VAL A 213 -14.95 35.53 21.98
N ALA A 214 -15.55 36.57 21.39
CA ALA A 214 -16.34 37.54 22.14
C ALA A 214 -17.60 36.95 22.81
N MET A 215 -18.13 35.86 22.24
CA MET A 215 -19.28 35.10 22.80
C MET A 215 -18.85 34.00 23.78
N GLY A 216 -17.54 33.86 24.05
CA GLY A 216 -16.98 32.80 24.92
C GLY A 216 -16.98 31.41 24.29
N ALA A 217 -17.24 31.31 22.98
CA ALA A 217 -17.20 30.02 22.28
C ALA A 217 -15.77 29.52 22.15
N ARG A 218 -15.59 28.21 22.33
CA ARG A 218 -14.29 27.55 22.08
C ARG A 218 -14.24 27.04 20.66
N THR A 219 -13.14 27.27 19.98
CA THR A 219 -12.87 26.74 18.66
C THR A 219 -12.86 25.23 18.65
N PRO A 220 -13.55 24.57 17.73
CA PRO A 220 -13.29 23.15 17.48
C PRO A 220 -11.85 22.99 17.01
N LYS A 221 -11.05 22.25 17.75
CA LYS A 221 -9.62 22.03 17.41
C LYS A 221 -9.46 21.04 16.27
N GLY A 222 -10.34 20.06 16.20
CA GLY A 222 -10.28 19.01 15.21
C GLY A 222 -11.64 18.53 14.72
N VAL A 223 -11.68 18.22 13.42
CA VAL A 223 -12.83 17.62 12.74
C VAL A 223 -12.41 16.29 12.15
N LEU A 224 -13.15 15.23 12.44
CA LEU A 224 -12.95 13.92 11.85
C LEU A 224 -13.97 13.69 10.74
N LEU A 225 -13.52 13.56 9.51
CA LEU A 225 -14.35 13.17 8.38
C LEU A 225 -14.37 11.64 8.27
N VAL A 226 -15.56 11.08 8.39
CA VAL A 226 -15.79 9.63 8.36
C VAL A 226 -16.62 9.30 7.13
N GLY A 227 -16.23 8.26 6.38
CA GLY A 227 -17.04 7.81 5.25
C GLY A 227 -16.32 6.81 4.35
N ALA A 228 -17.05 6.20 3.44
CA ALA A 228 -16.50 5.25 2.48
C ALA A 228 -15.42 5.88 1.58
N PRO A 229 -14.53 5.07 0.97
CA PRO A 229 -13.59 5.57 -0.02
C PRO A 229 -14.32 6.27 -1.17
N GLY A 230 -13.76 7.36 -1.69
CA GLY A 230 -14.31 8.07 -2.84
C GLY A 230 -15.49 9.00 -2.56
N THR A 231 -15.91 9.21 -1.29
CA THR A 231 -17.01 10.12 -0.92
C THR A 231 -16.62 11.61 -0.93
N GLY A 232 -15.37 11.96 -1.21
CA GLY A 232 -14.94 13.35 -1.37
C GLY A 232 -14.34 13.99 -0.11
N LYS A 233 -13.92 13.20 0.90
CA LYS A 233 -13.32 13.71 2.16
C LYS A 233 -12.18 14.71 1.93
N THR A 234 -11.23 14.38 1.09
CA THR A 234 -10.11 15.25 0.73
C THR A 234 -10.58 16.48 -0.06
N LEU A 235 -11.57 16.31 -0.94
CA LEU A 235 -12.11 17.40 -1.77
C LEU A 235 -12.81 18.45 -0.91
N ILE A 236 -13.70 18.04 0.00
CA ILE A 236 -14.41 18.95 0.88
C ILE A 236 -13.46 19.68 1.85
N SER A 237 -12.41 19.01 2.35
CA SER A 237 -11.41 19.65 3.19
C SER A 237 -10.65 20.77 2.46
N ARG A 238 -10.37 20.55 1.16
CA ARG A 238 -9.79 21.58 0.30
C ARG A 238 -10.76 22.72 0.04
N ALA A 239 -12.05 22.40 -0.13
CA ALA A 239 -13.10 23.41 -0.33
C ALA A 239 -13.27 24.28 0.92
N VAL A 240 -13.21 23.71 2.12
CA VAL A 240 -13.22 24.47 3.39
C VAL A 240 -12.06 25.47 3.42
N ALA A 241 -10.84 25.05 3.06
CA ALA A 241 -9.69 25.94 3.02
C ALA A 241 -9.83 27.04 1.96
N GLY A 242 -10.35 26.68 0.78
CA GLY A 242 -10.62 27.64 -0.30
C GLY A 242 -11.69 28.65 0.07
N GLU A 243 -12.78 28.18 0.67
CA GLU A 243 -13.87 29.04 1.11
C GLU A 243 -13.45 29.97 2.26
N ALA A 244 -12.63 29.46 3.20
CA ALA A 244 -12.04 30.24 4.28
C ALA A 244 -10.88 31.14 3.82
N ASN A 245 -10.34 30.90 2.64
CA ASN A 245 -9.17 31.60 2.09
C ASN A 245 -7.93 31.52 2.99
N VAL A 246 -7.64 30.30 3.48
CA VAL A 246 -6.51 30.01 4.39
C VAL A 246 -5.54 29.00 3.80
N ALA A 247 -4.33 28.93 4.36
CA ALA A 247 -3.32 27.97 3.95
C ALA A 247 -3.79 26.52 4.25
N PHE A 248 -3.47 25.59 3.34
CA PHE A 248 -3.85 24.18 3.45
C PHE A 248 -2.61 23.28 3.43
N PHE A 249 -2.40 22.56 4.53
CA PHE A 249 -1.33 21.57 4.69
C PHE A 249 -1.93 20.19 4.56
N ASN A 250 -1.48 19.42 3.57
CA ASN A 250 -1.97 18.05 3.32
C ASN A 250 -0.88 17.03 3.58
N ILE A 251 -1.19 16.01 4.40
CA ILE A 251 -0.32 14.88 4.70
C ILE A 251 -1.16 13.60 4.81
N SER A 252 -0.57 12.47 4.42
CA SER A 252 -1.17 11.15 4.70
C SER A 252 -0.70 10.62 6.05
N GLY A 253 -1.59 9.99 6.83
CA GLY A 253 -1.24 9.30 8.06
C GLY A 253 -0.14 8.25 7.85
N SER A 254 -0.10 7.62 6.69
CA SER A 254 0.96 6.68 6.31
C SER A 254 2.36 7.33 6.23
N GLU A 255 2.46 8.63 5.96
CA GLU A 255 3.74 9.35 5.91
C GLU A 255 4.37 9.53 7.30
N PHE A 256 3.62 9.32 8.37
CA PHE A 256 4.12 9.34 9.74
C PHE A 256 4.64 7.98 10.20
N VAL A 257 4.31 6.89 9.49
CA VAL A 257 4.75 5.54 9.83
C VAL A 257 6.10 5.28 9.16
N GLU A 258 7.15 5.13 9.96
CA GLU A 258 8.51 4.88 9.50
C GLU A 258 9.10 3.68 10.24
N MET A 259 10.19 3.09 9.68
CA MET A 259 10.88 1.98 10.33
C MET A 259 11.76 2.43 11.52
N PHE A 260 12.10 3.72 11.60
CA PHE A 260 12.99 4.25 12.65
C PHE A 260 12.18 4.94 13.74
N VAL A 261 12.36 4.49 14.98
CA VAL A 261 11.69 5.03 16.16
C VAL A 261 11.95 6.54 16.31
N GLY A 262 10.88 7.30 16.51
CA GLY A 262 10.91 8.75 16.75
C GLY A 262 10.91 9.64 15.52
N VAL A 263 11.05 9.11 14.31
CA VAL A 263 11.00 9.90 13.07
C VAL A 263 9.58 10.41 12.79
N GLY A 264 8.57 9.56 12.96
CA GLY A 264 7.17 9.93 12.82
C GLY A 264 6.77 11.05 13.80
N ALA A 265 7.13 10.91 15.06
CA ALA A 265 6.88 11.94 16.08
C ALA A 265 7.59 13.28 15.77
N ALA A 266 8.79 13.24 15.19
CA ALA A 266 9.49 14.45 14.78
C ALA A 266 8.77 15.13 13.59
N ARG A 267 8.26 14.36 12.61
CA ARG A 267 7.46 14.90 11.49
C ARG A 267 6.17 15.55 11.97
N VAL A 268 5.49 14.95 12.94
CA VAL A 268 4.30 15.56 13.55
C VAL A 268 4.66 16.92 14.15
N ARG A 269 5.71 17.02 14.96
CA ARG A 269 6.16 18.31 15.55
C ARG A 269 6.49 19.35 14.48
N ASP A 270 7.21 18.96 13.42
CA ASP A 270 7.59 19.88 12.35
C ASP A 270 6.36 20.39 11.59
N LEU A 271 5.39 19.52 11.28
CA LEU A 271 4.12 19.87 10.63
C LEU A 271 3.35 20.90 11.47
N PHE A 272 3.15 20.63 12.75
CA PHE A 272 2.41 21.52 13.65
C PHE A 272 3.14 22.84 13.90
N LYS A 273 4.48 22.83 13.96
CA LYS A 273 5.30 24.04 14.03
C LYS A 273 5.13 24.91 12.76
N GLU A 274 5.12 24.29 11.58
CA GLU A 274 4.91 25.00 10.32
C GLU A 274 3.48 25.55 10.23
N ALA A 275 2.48 24.77 10.63
CA ALA A 275 1.08 25.20 10.68
C ALA A 275 0.89 26.41 11.61
N LYS A 276 1.45 26.38 12.83
CA LYS A 276 1.41 27.52 13.77
C LYS A 276 2.07 28.78 13.19
N ALA A 277 3.12 28.64 12.41
CA ALA A 277 3.81 29.77 11.75
C ALA A 277 2.99 30.40 10.61
N HIS A 278 2.03 29.67 10.04
CA HIS A 278 1.20 30.10 8.92
C HIS A 278 -0.29 30.22 9.27
N ALA A 279 -0.61 30.37 10.55
CA ALA A 279 -1.98 30.58 11.00
C ALA A 279 -2.55 31.93 10.46
N PRO A 280 -3.85 32.00 10.03
CA PRO A 280 -4.81 30.92 10.05
C PRO A 280 -4.58 29.87 8.96
N CYS A 281 -4.73 28.57 9.30
CA CYS A 281 -4.52 27.48 8.35
C CYS A 281 -5.32 26.22 8.73
N ILE A 282 -5.45 25.32 7.76
CA ILE A 282 -5.99 23.99 7.95
C ILE A 282 -4.88 22.95 7.76
N VAL A 283 -4.77 22.03 8.72
CA VAL A 283 -3.95 20.82 8.62
C VAL A 283 -4.88 19.64 8.30
N PHE A 284 -4.71 19.06 7.12
CA PHE A 284 -5.48 17.88 6.70
C PHE A 284 -4.62 16.63 6.80
N ILE A 285 -5.13 15.63 7.54
CA ILE A 285 -4.47 14.33 7.72
C ILE A 285 -5.36 13.27 7.10
N ASP A 286 -4.97 12.78 5.93
CA ASP A 286 -5.70 11.68 5.27
C ASP A 286 -5.30 10.33 5.87
N GLU A 287 -6.20 9.35 5.85
CA GLU A 287 -5.94 7.99 6.36
C GLU A 287 -5.39 7.99 7.78
N ILE A 288 -6.02 8.74 8.69
CA ILE A 288 -5.56 8.87 10.08
C ILE A 288 -5.49 7.51 10.81
N ASP A 289 -6.25 6.52 10.37
CA ASP A 289 -6.25 5.15 10.89
C ASP A 289 -4.90 4.43 10.70
N ALA A 290 -4.04 4.90 9.79
CA ALA A 290 -2.67 4.39 9.66
C ALA A 290 -1.85 4.61 10.96
N VAL A 291 -2.09 5.72 11.68
CA VAL A 291 -1.40 6.08 12.92
C VAL A 291 -2.27 5.89 14.15
N GLY A 292 -3.57 6.19 14.00
CA GLY A 292 -4.55 6.27 15.09
C GLY A 292 -5.21 4.96 15.50
N ARG A 293 -4.68 3.80 15.14
CA ARG A 293 -5.30 2.50 15.40
C ARG A 293 -5.22 2.12 16.88
N GLN A 294 -6.28 1.49 17.41
CA GLN A 294 -6.36 0.95 18.77
C GLN A 294 -5.21 -0.03 19.07
N ARG A 295 -4.81 -0.05 20.33
CA ARG A 295 -3.76 -0.92 20.87
C ARG A 295 -4.24 -2.36 20.89
N ASN A 296 -3.66 -3.24 20.10
CA ASN A 296 -3.87 -4.67 20.26
C ASN A 296 -2.78 -5.25 21.15
N SER A 297 -3.17 -5.91 22.23
CA SER A 297 -2.29 -6.49 23.26
C SER A 297 -1.41 -7.66 22.78
N SER A 298 -1.49 -8.07 21.52
CA SER A 298 -0.89 -9.32 21.03
C SER A 298 0.27 -9.17 20.03
N GLY A 299 0.82 -7.97 19.79
CA GLY A 299 1.85 -7.75 18.78
C GLY A 299 3.21 -7.36 19.33
N VAL A 300 4.19 -8.27 19.29
CA VAL A 300 5.59 -8.00 19.63
C VAL A 300 6.27 -7.21 18.48
N GLY A 301 6.75 -6.00 18.74
CA GLY A 301 7.90 -5.42 18.04
C GLY A 301 7.64 -4.40 16.92
N GLY A 302 6.40 -4.03 16.57
CA GLY A 302 6.16 -3.05 15.48
C GLY A 302 5.27 -1.85 15.86
N ASN A 303 4.75 -1.83 17.08
CA ASN A 303 3.75 -0.86 17.51
C ASN A 303 4.32 0.39 18.21
N ASP A 304 5.54 0.31 18.75
CA ASP A 304 6.12 1.37 19.59
C ASP A 304 6.28 2.70 18.84
N GLU A 305 6.65 2.65 17.56
CA GLU A 305 6.84 3.86 16.75
C GLU A 305 5.49 4.54 16.43
N ARG A 306 4.47 3.75 16.06
CA ARG A 306 3.12 4.26 15.81
C ARG A 306 2.51 4.87 17.06
N GLU A 307 2.69 4.21 18.22
CA GLU A 307 2.20 4.69 19.49
C GLU A 307 2.90 5.99 19.91
N GLN A 308 4.22 6.09 19.72
CA GLN A 308 4.96 7.32 19.98
C GLN A 308 4.49 8.46 19.07
N THR A 309 4.21 8.17 17.81
CA THR A 309 3.70 9.13 16.84
C THR A 309 2.29 9.58 17.18
N LEU A 310 1.40 8.65 17.53
CA LEU A 310 0.05 8.96 18.02
C LEU A 310 0.11 9.84 19.28
N ASN A 311 0.91 9.47 20.26
CA ASN A 311 1.06 10.25 21.49
C ASN A 311 1.57 11.67 21.17
N GLN A 312 2.51 11.82 20.24
CA GLN A 312 2.97 13.14 19.82
C GLN A 312 1.86 13.95 19.13
N LEU A 313 1.04 13.32 18.28
CA LEU A 313 -0.12 13.97 17.66
C LEU A 313 -1.11 14.48 18.72
N LEU A 314 -1.41 13.65 19.72
CA LEU A 314 -2.28 14.03 20.82
C LEU A 314 -1.71 15.21 21.62
N VAL A 315 -0.41 15.23 21.92
CA VAL A 315 0.28 16.32 22.61
C VAL A 315 0.22 17.63 21.79
N GLU A 316 0.44 17.57 20.49
CA GLU A 316 0.37 18.76 19.64
C GLU A 316 -1.05 19.33 19.55
N MET A 317 -2.08 18.47 19.49
CA MET A 317 -3.49 18.89 19.49
C MET A 317 -3.91 19.47 20.84
N ASP A 318 -3.47 18.87 21.95
CA ASP A 318 -3.73 19.39 23.30
C ASP A 318 -3.02 20.74 23.53
N GLY A 319 -1.84 20.92 22.93
CA GLY A 319 -1.01 22.13 22.99
C GLY A 319 -1.48 23.30 22.13
N PHE A 320 -2.67 23.25 21.54
CA PHE A 320 -3.27 24.42 20.88
C PHE A 320 -3.91 25.35 21.93
N ASP A 321 -3.43 26.57 21.99
CA ASP A 321 -4.09 27.64 22.72
C ASP A 321 -5.37 28.09 22.01
N SER A 322 -6.33 28.64 22.74
CA SER A 322 -7.60 29.16 22.21
C SER A 322 -7.43 30.27 21.16
N HIS A 323 -6.22 30.82 21.01
CA HIS A 323 -5.87 31.87 20.03
C HIS A 323 -5.10 31.32 18.81
N THR A 324 -4.80 30.02 18.79
CA THR A 324 -4.11 29.40 17.64
C THR A 324 -5.15 29.11 16.57
N ASN A 325 -5.27 29.97 15.55
CA ASN A 325 -6.23 29.79 14.45
C ASN A 325 -5.79 28.67 13.49
N VAL A 326 -5.57 27.46 14.03
CA VAL A 326 -5.23 26.26 13.28
C VAL A 326 -6.33 25.23 13.53
N VAL A 327 -6.94 24.71 12.48
CA VAL A 327 -7.94 23.66 12.53
C VAL A 327 -7.34 22.39 11.92
N VAL A 328 -7.44 21.28 12.65
CA VAL A 328 -7.01 19.96 12.14
C VAL A 328 -8.23 19.23 11.58
N ILE A 329 -8.19 18.84 10.32
CA ILE A 329 -9.20 17.99 9.70
C ILE A 329 -8.56 16.64 9.42
N ALA A 330 -9.09 15.57 9.98
CA ALA A 330 -8.61 14.22 9.67
C ALA A 330 -9.68 13.46 8.88
N ALA A 331 -9.24 12.53 8.04
CA ALA A 331 -10.14 11.65 7.30
C ALA A 331 -9.83 10.18 7.58
N THR A 332 -10.87 9.37 7.70
CA THR A 332 -10.76 7.91 7.82
C THR A 332 -11.90 7.20 7.09
N ASN A 333 -11.61 6.00 6.62
CA ASN A 333 -12.63 5.06 6.11
C ASN A 333 -13.07 4.06 7.19
N ARG A 334 -12.37 4.00 8.32
CA ARG A 334 -12.55 3.00 9.37
C ARG A 334 -12.55 3.63 10.76
N PRO A 335 -13.65 4.26 11.15
CA PRO A 335 -13.75 4.86 12.48
C PRO A 335 -13.72 3.82 13.62
N ASP A 336 -14.08 2.57 13.32
CA ASP A 336 -14.12 1.42 14.24
C ASP A 336 -12.75 1.05 14.81
N VAL A 337 -11.67 1.32 14.07
CA VAL A 337 -10.31 0.96 14.48
C VAL A 337 -9.57 2.09 15.20
N LEU A 338 -10.15 3.30 15.27
CA LEU A 338 -9.48 4.46 15.86
C LEU A 338 -9.40 4.37 17.40
N ASP A 339 -8.27 4.82 17.94
CA ASP A 339 -8.08 4.96 19.38
C ASP A 339 -9.06 6.01 19.95
N SER A 340 -9.80 5.63 20.99
CA SER A 340 -10.76 6.48 21.65
C SER A 340 -10.16 7.79 22.20
N ALA A 341 -8.86 7.82 22.44
CA ALA A 341 -8.14 9.02 22.86
C ALA A 341 -8.18 10.14 21.82
N LEU A 342 -8.26 9.81 20.52
CA LEU A 342 -8.42 10.80 19.45
C LEU A 342 -9.79 11.48 19.47
N LEU A 343 -10.82 10.77 19.92
CA LEU A 343 -12.22 11.22 19.91
C LEU A 343 -12.62 11.98 21.19
N ARG A 344 -11.67 12.21 22.10
CA ARG A 344 -11.95 12.98 23.33
C ARG A 344 -12.11 14.47 23.04
N PRO A 345 -12.99 15.18 23.80
CA PRO A 345 -13.15 16.63 23.66
C PRO A 345 -11.82 17.38 23.74
N GLY A 346 -11.64 18.36 22.84
CA GLY A 346 -10.41 19.12 22.69
C GLY A 346 -9.42 18.54 21.69
N ARG A 347 -9.79 17.44 20.99
CA ARG A 347 -9.04 16.80 19.90
C ARG A 347 -9.91 16.75 18.64
N PHE A 348 -10.38 15.56 18.21
CA PHE A 348 -11.40 15.46 17.17
C PHE A 348 -12.78 15.47 17.83
N ASP A 349 -13.22 16.64 18.23
CA ASP A 349 -14.46 16.86 18.96
C ASP A 349 -15.70 16.97 18.06
N ARG A 350 -15.51 17.10 16.75
CA ARG A 350 -16.57 16.99 15.74
C ARG A 350 -16.31 15.82 14.80
N GLN A 351 -17.37 15.06 14.52
CA GLN A 351 -17.36 13.98 13.54
C GLN A 351 -18.38 14.29 12.46
N VAL A 352 -17.93 14.44 11.23
CA VAL A 352 -18.76 14.71 10.06
C VAL A 352 -18.80 13.46 9.19
N MET A 353 -20.00 12.91 9.02
CA MET A 353 -20.23 11.73 8.19
C MET A 353 -20.37 12.14 6.73
N LEU A 354 -19.60 11.47 5.85
CA LEU A 354 -19.72 11.59 4.40
C LEU A 354 -20.20 10.26 3.83
N ASP A 355 -21.49 10.09 3.77
CA ASP A 355 -22.11 8.90 3.21
C ASP A 355 -22.00 8.87 1.68
N LYS A 356 -22.31 7.73 1.08
CA LYS A 356 -22.48 7.66 -0.36
C LYS A 356 -23.68 8.52 -0.76
N PRO A 357 -23.60 9.24 -1.89
CA PRO A 357 -24.63 10.19 -2.29
C PRO A 357 -25.97 9.49 -2.60
N ASP A 358 -27.06 10.09 -2.20
CA ASP A 358 -28.42 9.74 -2.63
C ASP A 358 -28.64 10.09 -4.12
N ILE A 359 -29.79 9.80 -4.65
CA ILE A 359 -30.12 10.05 -6.07
C ILE A 359 -29.95 11.53 -6.46
N ARG A 360 -30.28 12.47 -5.54
CA ARG A 360 -30.13 13.91 -5.80
C ARG A 360 -28.67 14.31 -5.77
N GLY A 361 -27.93 13.78 -4.80
CA GLY A 361 -26.48 13.97 -4.69
C GLY A 361 -25.74 13.38 -5.90
N ARG A 362 -26.12 12.18 -6.37
CA ARG A 362 -25.52 11.59 -7.57
C ARG A 362 -25.79 12.43 -8.81
N LEU A 363 -27.02 12.95 -8.96
CA LEU A 363 -27.34 13.84 -10.05
C LEU A 363 -26.49 15.11 -10.01
N ALA A 364 -26.39 15.76 -8.87
CA ALA A 364 -25.59 16.98 -8.72
C ALA A 364 -24.09 16.73 -8.99
N ILE A 365 -23.55 15.58 -8.53
CA ILE A 365 -22.16 15.18 -8.82
C ILE A 365 -21.95 14.94 -10.31
N LEU A 366 -22.88 14.22 -10.96
CA LEU A 366 -22.83 13.98 -12.41
C LEU A 366 -22.86 15.29 -13.19
N GLU A 367 -23.70 16.25 -12.81
CA GLU A 367 -23.79 17.56 -13.44
C GLU A 367 -22.47 18.36 -13.30
N VAL A 368 -21.84 18.32 -12.13
CA VAL A 368 -20.53 18.96 -11.91
C VAL A 368 -19.47 18.38 -12.84
N HIS A 369 -19.38 17.05 -12.94
CA HIS A 369 -18.38 16.37 -13.77
C HIS A 369 -18.74 16.35 -15.27
N ALA A 370 -19.95 16.68 -15.63
CA ALA A 370 -20.41 16.78 -17.01
C ALA A 370 -20.12 18.14 -17.67
N LYS A 371 -19.84 19.20 -16.90
CA LYS A 371 -19.68 20.59 -17.40
C LYS A 371 -18.72 20.72 -18.58
N ASP A 372 -17.62 19.95 -18.54
CA ASP A 372 -16.55 20.04 -19.56
C ASP A 372 -16.62 18.86 -20.57
N LYS A 373 -17.74 18.14 -20.64
CA LYS A 373 -17.90 16.98 -21.51
C LYS A 373 -19.01 17.18 -22.55
N PRO A 374 -18.74 16.90 -23.83
CA PRO A 374 -19.75 17.02 -24.86
C PRO A 374 -20.73 15.84 -24.78
N LEU A 375 -21.86 16.05 -24.16
CA LEU A 375 -22.95 15.07 -24.05
C LEU A 375 -23.99 15.27 -25.17
N ALA A 376 -24.52 14.18 -25.66
CA ALA A 376 -25.59 14.21 -26.64
C ALA A 376 -26.95 14.54 -25.98
N SER A 377 -27.91 15.00 -26.76
CA SER A 377 -29.23 15.41 -26.27
C SER A 377 -30.11 14.24 -25.80
N ASP A 378 -29.77 13.01 -26.16
CA ASP A 378 -30.45 11.78 -25.72
C ASP A 378 -30.06 11.33 -24.31
N VAL A 379 -29.03 11.97 -23.72
CA VAL A 379 -28.53 11.65 -22.39
C VAL A 379 -29.38 12.33 -21.31
N ILE A 380 -30.05 11.50 -20.50
CA ILE A 380 -30.85 11.94 -19.37
C ILE A 380 -30.08 11.66 -18.08
N MET A 381 -29.54 12.70 -17.45
CA MET A 381 -28.71 12.57 -16.23
C MET A 381 -29.45 11.95 -15.05
N VAL A 382 -30.77 12.19 -14.93
CA VAL A 382 -31.59 11.58 -13.87
C VAL A 382 -31.62 10.05 -14.01
N ASP A 383 -31.73 9.54 -15.22
CA ASP A 383 -31.75 8.09 -15.45
C ASP A 383 -30.37 7.47 -15.13
N LEU A 384 -29.30 8.19 -15.45
CA LEU A 384 -27.94 7.77 -15.10
C LEU A 384 -27.76 7.77 -13.55
N ALA A 385 -28.28 8.78 -12.85
CA ALA A 385 -28.26 8.83 -11.39
C ALA A 385 -29.06 7.68 -10.74
N ARG A 386 -30.15 7.23 -11.37
CA ARG A 386 -30.92 6.05 -10.93
C ARG A 386 -30.15 4.75 -11.14
N GLN A 387 -29.45 4.61 -12.27
CA GLN A 387 -28.69 3.40 -12.60
C GLN A 387 -27.43 3.24 -11.75
N THR A 388 -26.94 4.30 -11.13
CA THR A 388 -25.70 4.35 -10.35
C THR A 388 -25.93 4.33 -8.84
N ALA A 389 -27.00 3.65 -8.37
CA ALA A 389 -27.25 3.46 -6.95
C ALA A 389 -26.02 2.81 -6.26
N GLY A 390 -25.60 3.39 -5.12
CA GLY A 390 -24.46 2.90 -4.36
C GLY A 390 -23.07 3.34 -4.87
N PHE A 391 -22.99 4.12 -5.97
CA PHE A 391 -21.74 4.71 -6.44
C PHE A 391 -21.30 5.84 -5.51
N SER A 392 -20.00 5.95 -5.30
CA SER A 392 -19.37 7.10 -4.65
C SER A 392 -19.16 8.26 -5.64
N GLY A 393 -18.79 9.43 -5.15
CA GLY A 393 -18.45 10.56 -6.02
C GLY A 393 -17.31 10.26 -6.98
N ALA A 394 -16.31 9.49 -6.53
CA ALA A 394 -15.20 9.06 -7.37
C ALA A 394 -15.62 8.08 -8.47
N ASP A 395 -16.57 7.16 -8.17
CA ASP A 395 -17.10 6.22 -9.17
C ASP A 395 -17.87 6.97 -10.26
N LEU A 396 -18.67 7.99 -9.88
CA LEU A 396 -19.42 8.82 -10.83
C LEU A 396 -18.49 9.67 -11.72
N ALA A 397 -17.44 10.24 -11.14
CA ALA A 397 -16.42 10.95 -11.91
C ALA A 397 -15.72 10.02 -12.91
N ASN A 398 -15.34 8.82 -12.45
CA ASN A 398 -14.72 7.80 -13.30
C ASN A 398 -15.66 7.31 -14.40
N LEU A 399 -16.94 7.12 -14.10
CA LEU A 399 -17.95 6.73 -15.08
C LEU A 399 -18.00 7.71 -16.26
N LEU A 400 -18.10 9.01 -15.99
CA LEU A 400 -18.14 10.01 -17.06
C LEU A 400 -16.81 10.12 -17.80
N ASN A 401 -15.70 9.85 -17.16
CA ASN A 401 -14.38 9.78 -17.80
C ASN A 401 -14.28 8.55 -18.72
N GLU A 402 -14.70 7.37 -18.25
CA GLU A 402 -14.73 6.15 -19.06
C GLU A 402 -15.67 6.29 -20.28
N ALA A 403 -16.83 6.91 -20.11
CA ALA A 403 -17.73 7.20 -21.22
C ALA A 403 -17.08 8.10 -22.28
N ALA A 404 -16.37 9.14 -21.85
CA ALA A 404 -15.62 10.02 -22.75
C ALA A 404 -14.49 9.27 -23.49
N LEU A 405 -13.76 8.40 -22.81
CA LEU A 405 -12.72 7.55 -23.41
C LEU A 405 -13.32 6.57 -24.44
N LEU A 406 -14.50 6.00 -24.15
CA LEU A 406 -15.21 5.11 -25.08
C LEU A 406 -15.68 5.86 -26.33
N ALA A 407 -16.28 7.05 -26.17
CA ALA A 407 -16.70 7.89 -27.28
C ALA A 407 -15.52 8.27 -28.17
N ALA A 408 -14.42 8.72 -27.57
CA ALA A 408 -13.20 9.07 -28.31
C ALA A 408 -12.62 7.87 -29.10
N ARG A 409 -12.59 6.67 -28.46
CA ARG A 409 -12.12 5.42 -29.13
C ARG A 409 -12.97 5.03 -30.31
N ARG A 410 -14.28 5.32 -30.27
CA ARG A 410 -15.22 5.07 -31.39
C ARG A 410 -15.18 6.18 -32.45
N GLY A 411 -14.39 7.24 -32.23
CA GLY A 411 -14.32 8.38 -33.15
C GLY A 411 -15.49 9.34 -33.02
N ASN A 412 -16.30 9.22 -31.97
CA ASN A 412 -17.45 10.10 -31.71
C ASN A 412 -16.97 11.44 -31.16
N LYS A 413 -17.60 12.54 -31.56
CA LYS A 413 -17.35 13.90 -31.04
C LYS A 413 -18.18 14.23 -29.80
N VAL A 414 -19.19 13.42 -29.51
CA VAL A 414 -20.18 13.56 -28.45
C VAL A 414 -20.32 12.22 -27.73
N ILE A 415 -20.63 12.25 -26.46
CA ILE A 415 -20.88 11.05 -25.66
C ILE A 415 -22.37 10.74 -25.76
N TYR A 416 -22.72 9.59 -26.33
CA TYR A 416 -24.09 9.12 -26.44
C TYR A 416 -24.47 8.18 -25.27
N LYS A 417 -25.76 7.86 -25.17
CA LYS A 417 -26.29 6.94 -24.15
C LYS A 417 -25.58 5.56 -24.13
N PRO A 418 -25.27 4.90 -25.27
CA PRO A 418 -24.57 3.60 -25.26
C PRO A 418 -23.17 3.65 -24.62
N GLU A 419 -22.42 4.76 -24.77
CA GLU A 419 -21.13 4.91 -24.11
C GLU A 419 -21.25 5.02 -22.60
N LEU A 420 -22.30 5.69 -22.11
CA LEU A 420 -22.58 5.82 -20.67
C LEU A 420 -23.02 4.48 -20.08
N GLU A 421 -23.91 3.75 -20.73
CA GLU A 421 -24.33 2.41 -20.28
C GLU A 421 -23.15 1.44 -20.21
N GLU A 422 -22.28 1.45 -21.22
CA GLU A 422 -21.07 0.64 -21.21
C GLU A 422 -20.09 1.09 -20.09
N ALA A 423 -20.00 2.40 -19.83
CA ALA A 423 -19.17 2.92 -18.74
C ALA A 423 -19.70 2.50 -17.36
N VAL A 424 -21.04 2.47 -17.16
CA VAL A 424 -21.65 1.95 -15.92
C VAL A 424 -21.22 0.51 -15.69
N LEU A 425 -21.38 -0.35 -16.68
CA LEU A 425 -20.97 -1.77 -16.59
C LEU A 425 -19.48 -1.92 -16.33
N ARG A 426 -18.68 -1.06 -16.94
CA ARG A 426 -17.21 -1.07 -16.78
C ARG A 426 -16.77 -0.69 -15.37
N VAL A 427 -17.41 0.30 -14.76
CA VAL A 427 -17.11 0.70 -13.39
C VAL A 427 -17.60 -0.35 -12.40
N MET A 428 -18.77 -0.98 -12.64
CA MET A 428 -19.33 -2.02 -11.76
C MET A 428 -18.55 -3.33 -11.81
N ALA A 429 -18.24 -3.82 -13.01
CA ALA A 429 -17.80 -5.19 -13.25
C ALA A 429 -16.47 -5.30 -14.00
N GLY A 430 -15.92 -4.18 -14.44
CA GLY A 430 -14.68 -4.14 -15.20
C GLY A 430 -14.88 -4.24 -16.73
N PRO A 431 -13.80 -4.18 -17.51
CA PRO A 431 -13.85 -4.21 -18.95
C PRO A 431 -14.26 -5.58 -19.49
N GLU A 432 -14.84 -5.59 -20.70
CA GLU A 432 -15.11 -6.82 -21.45
C GLU A 432 -13.83 -7.62 -21.71
N ARG A 433 -13.92 -8.95 -21.54
CA ARG A 433 -12.83 -9.88 -21.82
C ARG A 433 -13.03 -10.60 -23.15
N LYS A 434 -12.81 -9.91 -24.26
CA LYS A 434 -12.96 -10.47 -25.62
C LYS A 434 -11.99 -11.60 -25.97
N SER A 435 -10.89 -11.73 -25.23
CA SER A 435 -9.88 -12.76 -25.45
C SER A 435 -10.19 -14.10 -24.77
N ARG A 436 -11.25 -14.15 -23.93
CA ARG A 436 -11.62 -15.39 -23.24
C ARG A 436 -12.39 -16.30 -24.20
N VAL A 437 -11.81 -17.43 -24.52
CA VAL A 437 -12.47 -18.46 -25.33
C VAL A 437 -13.43 -19.20 -24.41
N ILE A 438 -14.72 -18.99 -24.60
CA ILE A 438 -15.80 -19.68 -23.89
C ILE A 438 -16.39 -20.70 -24.87
N THR A 439 -16.53 -21.94 -24.46
CA THR A 439 -17.17 -22.99 -25.30
C THR A 439 -18.68 -22.74 -25.41
N GLU A 440 -19.33 -23.23 -26.47
CA GLU A 440 -20.78 -23.10 -26.61
C GLU A 440 -21.56 -23.73 -25.43
N ALA A 441 -21.04 -24.80 -24.86
CA ALA A 441 -21.62 -25.43 -23.68
C ALA A 441 -21.53 -24.51 -22.46
N GLU A 442 -20.38 -23.87 -22.22
CA GLU A 442 -20.22 -22.91 -21.14
C GLU A 442 -21.06 -21.65 -21.38
N LYS A 443 -21.16 -21.17 -22.63
CA LYS A 443 -22.02 -20.04 -22.98
C LYS A 443 -23.50 -20.31 -22.65
N ALA A 444 -23.96 -21.53 -22.92
CA ALA A 444 -25.30 -21.96 -22.53
C ALA A 444 -25.47 -21.95 -21.00
N ILE A 445 -24.54 -22.54 -20.24
CA ILE A 445 -24.60 -22.56 -18.79
C ILE A 445 -24.68 -21.15 -18.22
N ILE A 446 -23.81 -20.23 -18.71
CA ILE A 446 -23.80 -18.83 -18.27
C ILE A 446 -25.14 -18.15 -18.56
N ALA A 447 -25.70 -18.34 -19.76
CA ALA A 447 -26.97 -17.71 -20.12
C ALA A 447 -28.12 -18.19 -19.23
N TYR A 448 -28.23 -19.49 -18.99
CA TYR A 448 -29.24 -20.05 -18.07
C TYR A 448 -29.05 -19.57 -16.65
N HIS A 449 -27.80 -19.47 -16.18
CA HIS A 449 -27.45 -18.97 -14.86
C HIS A 449 -27.93 -17.51 -14.69
N GLU A 450 -27.56 -16.61 -15.58
CA GLU A 450 -27.92 -15.20 -15.52
C GLU A 450 -29.44 -14.97 -15.67
N VAL A 451 -30.08 -15.71 -16.55
CA VAL A 451 -31.54 -15.65 -16.69
C VAL A 451 -32.24 -16.21 -15.47
N GLY A 452 -31.66 -17.23 -14.83
CA GLY A 452 -32.14 -17.76 -13.55
C GLY A 452 -32.22 -16.66 -12.48
N HIS A 453 -31.14 -15.90 -12.31
CA HIS A 453 -31.15 -14.72 -11.43
C HIS A 453 -32.25 -13.75 -11.81
N ALA A 454 -32.31 -13.36 -13.08
CA ALA A 454 -33.24 -12.35 -13.58
C ALA A 454 -34.72 -12.74 -13.34
N ILE A 455 -35.10 -13.98 -13.60
CA ILE A 455 -36.47 -14.48 -13.42
C ILE A 455 -36.85 -14.50 -11.95
N VAL A 456 -35.99 -15.03 -11.06
CA VAL A 456 -36.26 -15.11 -9.62
C VAL A 456 -36.41 -13.70 -9.03
N MET A 457 -35.50 -12.80 -9.39
CA MET A 457 -35.56 -11.40 -8.95
C MET A 457 -36.85 -10.70 -9.40
N ARG A 458 -37.23 -10.87 -10.68
CA ARG A 458 -38.48 -10.25 -11.17
C ARG A 458 -39.76 -10.87 -10.60
N SER A 459 -39.68 -12.11 -10.18
CA SER A 459 -40.84 -12.83 -9.61
C SER A 459 -40.96 -12.65 -8.10
N SER A 460 -39.93 -12.20 -7.42
CA SER A 460 -39.91 -12.04 -5.97
C SER A 460 -40.45 -10.69 -5.55
N PRO A 461 -41.53 -10.63 -4.71
CA PRO A 461 -42.07 -9.37 -4.23
C PRO A 461 -41.02 -8.57 -3.42
N GLY A 462 -40.86 -7.29 -3.75
CA GLY A 462 -39.91 -6.40 -3.06
C GLY A 462 -38.45 -6.48 -3.52
N ALA A 463 -38.13 -7.33 -4.50
CA ALA A 463 -36.86 -7.33 -5.14
C ALA A 463 -36.64 -6.07 -6.00
N ASP A 464 -35.37 -5.65 -6.12
CA ASP A 464 -35.01 -4.52 -6.98
C ASP A 464 -35.19 -4.90 -8.45
N PRO A 465 -35.61 -3.97 -9.34
CA PRO A 465 -35.81 -4.27 -10.74
C PRO A 465 -34.49 -4.62 -11.45
N VAL A 466 -34.56 -5.66 -12.30
CA VAL A 466 -33.48 -6.01 -13.19
C VAL A 466 -33.41 -4.98 -14.32
N ARG A 467 -32.22 -4.40 -14.54
CA ARG A 467 -31.97 -3.39 -15.56
C ARG A 467 -31.35 -3.97 -16.82
N LYS A 468 -30.48 -4.95 -16.63
CA LYS A 468 -29.74 -5.56 -17.75
C LYS A 468 -29.29 -6.96 -17.36
N VAL A 469 -29.34 -7.88 -18.34
CA VAL A 469 -28.80 -9.24 -18.23
C VAL A 469 -27.81 -9.43 -19.39
N THR A 470 -26.59 -9.86 -19.10
CA THR A 470 -25.58 -10.07 -20.14
C THR A 470 -24.78 -11.35 -19.90
N ALA A 471 -24.56 -12.13 -20.95
CA ALA A 471 -23.68 -13.29 -20.97
C ALA A 471 -22.26 -12.96 -21.40
N ILE A 472 -21.92 -11.67 -21.55
CA ILE A 472 -20.57 -11.23 -21.92
C ILE A 472 -19.68 -11.22 -20.68
N ALA A 473 -18.53 -11.92 -20.74
CA ALA A 473 -17.58 -11.97 -19.66
C ALA A 473 -16.93 -10.59 -19.37
N ARG A 474 -16.96 -10.16 -18.09
CA ARG A 474 -16.37 -8.89 -17.62
C ARG A 474 -15.57 -9.10 -16.35
N GLY A 475 -14.38 -8.52 -16.28
CA GLY A 475 -13.54 -8.66 -15.09
C GLY A 475 -13.35 -10.12 -14.66
N MET A 476 -13.88 -10.49 -13.50
CA MET A 476 -13.88 -11.88 -12.98
C MET A 476 -15.16 -12.64 -13.31
N ALA A 477 -16.26 -11.95 -13.62
CA ALA A 477 -17.55 -12.54 -13.91
C ALA A 477 -17.64 -13.07 -15.35
N LEU A 478 -18.39 -14.16 -15.52
CA LEU A 478 -18.66 -14.78 -16.84
C LEU A 478 -19.92 -14.20 -17.49
N GLY A 479 -20.88 -13.77 -16.70
CA GLY A 479 -22.07 -13.03 -17.05
C GLY A 479 -22.41 -12.05 -15.94
N ILE A 480 -23.43 -11.22 -16.11
CA ILE A 480 -23.86 -10.26 -15.10
C ILE A 480 -25.33 -9.95 -15.23
N THR A 481 -26.05 -10.05 -14.13
CA THR A 481 -27.43 -9.55 -13.98
C THR A 481 -27.42 -8.29 -13.13
N VAL A 482 -27.64 -7.14 -13.76
CA VAL A 482 -27.59 -5.82 -13.12
C VAL A 482 -28.96 -5.49 -12.51
N GLN A 483 -28.96 -5.22 -11.21
CA GLN A 483 -30.08 -4.67 -10.48
C GLN A 483 -29.82 -3.22 -10.08
N ALA A 484 -30.81 -2.37 -10.12
CA ALA A 484 -30.73 -1.05 -9.52
C ALA A 484 -32.09 -0.67 -8.95
N PRO A 485 -32.18 -0.27 -7.67
CA PRO A 485 -33.41 0.18 -7.06
C PRO A 485 -33.92 1.46 -7.75
N ASN A 486 -35.23 1.66 -7.78
CA ASN A 486 -35.80 2.89 -8.32
C ASN A 486 -35.54 4.10 -7.39
N GLU A 487 -35.44 3.85 -6.09
CA GLU A 487 -35.20 4.82 -5.05
C GLU A 487 -34.17 4.32 -4.06
N ASP A 488 -33.39 5.19 -3.46
CA ASP A 488 -32.44 4.83 -2.42
C ASP A 488 -33.19 4.38 -1.15
N ARG A 489 -32.80 3.23 -0.59
CA ARG A 489 -33.43 2.64 0.59
C ARG A 489 -32.41 2.53 1.72
N TYR A 490 -32.75 3.08 2.86
CA TYR A 490 -31.94 3.01 4.08
C TYR A 490 -32.35 1.84 4.99
N LEU A 491 -33.58 1.35 4.86
CA LEU A 491 -34.10 0.23 5.65
C LEU A 491 -34.56 -0.89 4.73
N MET A 492 -34.22 -2.12 5.10
CA MET A 492 -34.64 -3.32 4.39
C MET A 492 -35.45 -4.22 5.32
N ARG A 493 -36.57 -4.70 4.81
CA ARG A 493 -37.43 -5.65 5.52
C ARG A 493 -36.84 -7.05 5.40
N ARG A 494 -37.19 -7.93 6.37
CA ARG A 494 -36.81 -9.35 6.31
C ARG A 494 -37.22 -10.01 4.99
N SER A 495 -38.45 -9.71 4.49
CA SER A 495 -38.95 -10.24 3.20
C SER A 495 -38.10 -9.78 2.00
N GLU A 496 -37.59 -8.55 2.01
CA GLU A 496 -36.75 -8.00 0.94
C GLU A 496 -35.35 -8.65 0.95
N LEU A 497 -34.80 -8.92 2.14
CA LEU A 497 -33.54 -9.65 2.28
C LEU A 497 -33.66 -11.10 1.79
N LEU A 498 -34.77 -11.80 2.14
CA LEU A 498 -35.05 -13.13 1.63
C LEU A 498 -35.23 -13.14 0.10
N ALA A 499 -35.93 -12.13 -0.46
CA ALA A 499 -36.07 -12.00 -1.91
C ALA A 499 -34.70 -11.77 -2.61
N LYS A 500 -33.81 -10.98 -2.00
CA LYS A 500 -32.44 -10.80 -2.51
C LYS A 500 -31.63 -12.09 -2.47
N MET A 501 -31.77 -12.85 -1.39
CA MET A 501 -31.10 -14.14 -1.26
C MET A 501 -31.61 -15.15 -2.29
N ALA A 502 -32.95 -15.25 -2.46
CA ALA A 502 -33.54 -16.11 -3.48
C ALA A 502 -33.10 -15.70 -4.89
N GLY A 503 -33.10 -14.40 -5.19
CA GLY A 503 -32.59 -13.88 -6.45
C GLY A 503 -31.15 -14.29 -6.74
N ALA A 504 -30.26 -14.20 -5.75
CA ALA A 504 -28.86 -14.62 -5.89
C ALA A 504 -28.71 -16.15 -6.03
N MET A 505 -29.60 -16.95 -5.48
CA MET A 505 -29.59 -18.42 -5.68
C MET A 505 -30.20 -18.85 -7.02
N GLY A 506 -30.80 -17.91 -7.79
CA GLY A 506 -31.48 -18.19 -9.05
C GLY A 506 -30.59 -18.82 -10.12
N GLY A 507 -29.31 -18.38 -10.22
CA GLY A 507 -28.36 -18.96 -11.19
C GLY A 507 -28.10 -20.44 -10.91
N ARG A 508 -27.77 -20.79 -9.67
CA ARG A 508 -27.53 -22.19 -9.26
C ARG A 508 -28.78 -23.06 -9.46
N ALA A 509 -29.95 -22.53 -9.11
CA ALA A 509 -31.21 -23.25 -9.28
C ALA A 509 -31.53 -23.49 -10.76
N ALA A 510 -31.22 -22.54 -11.65
CA ALA A 510 -31.38 -22.71 -13.10
C ALA A 510 -30.46 -23.79 -13.67
N GLU A 511 -29.19 -23.85 -13.22
CA GLU A 511 -28.24 -24.89 -13.63
C GLU A 511 -28.79 -26.29 -13.25
N GLU A 512 -29.27 -26.47 -12.02
CA GLU A 512 -29.81 -27.74 -11.55
C GLU A 512 -31.06 -28.19 -12.35
N ILE A 513 -32.01 -27.27 -12.61
CA ILE A 513 -33.25 -27.59 -13.33
C ILE A 513 -33.00 -27.97 -14.78
N ILE A 514 -32.03 -27.35 -15.43
CA ILE A 514 -31.79 -27.51 -16.88
C ILE A 514 -30.76 -28.61 -17.18
N PHE A 515 -29.65 -28.62 -16.43
CA PHE A 515 -28.54 -29.52 -16.71
C PHE A 515 -28.50 -30.74 -15.76
N GLY A 516 -29.26 -30.71 -14.66
CA GLY A 516 -29.23 -31.75 -13.63
C GLY A 516 -27.92 -31.80 -12.83
N ASP A 517 -27.08 -30.78 -12.99
CA ASP A 517 -25.78 -30.67 -12.32
C ASP A 517 -25.53 -29.17 -12.02
N ILE A 518 -24.56 -28.90 -11.16
CA ILE A 518 -24.21 -27.57 -10.66
C ILE A 518 -22.74 -27.28 -10.96
N THR A 519 -22.41 -26.00 -11.23
CA THR A 519 -21.05 -25.58 -11.51
C THR A 519 -20.44 -24.74 -10.39
N THR A 520 -19.15 -24.47 -10.50
CA THR A 520 -18.42 -23.55 -9.62
C THR A 520 -18.80 -22.06 -9.84
N GLY A 521 -19.60 -21.76 -10.87
CA GLY A 521 -20.03 -20.41 -11.22
C GLY A 521 -20.74 -19.69 -10.08
N ALA A 522 -21.57 -20.42 -9.33
CA ALA A 522 -22.36 -19.89 -8.23
C ALA A 522 -21.56 -19.61 -6.92
N SER A 523 -20.24 -19.72 -6.92
CA SER A 523 -19.44 -19.57 -5.69
C SER A 523 -19.60 -18.19 -5.02
N GLN A 524 -19.62 -17.11 -5.81
CA GLN A 524 -19.81 -15.75 -5.31
C GLN A 524 -21.24 -15.51 -4.81
N ASP A 525 -22.23 -16.12 -5.45
CA ASP A 525 -23.64 -16.03 -5.03
C ASP A 525 -23.86 -16.69 -3.69
N ILE A 526 -23.26 -17.86 -3.47
CA ILE A 526 -23.32 -18.60 -2.20
C ILE A 526 -22.65 -17.77 -1.09
N GLU A 527 -21.49 -17.17 -1.36
CA GLU A 527 -20.81 -16.30 -0.39
C GLU A 527 -21.69 -15.07 -0.06
N TYR A 528 -22.26 -14.43 -1.05
CA TYR A 528 -23.13 -13.27 -0.89
C TYR A 528 -24.36 -13.62 -0.04
N VAL A 529 -25.04 -14.71 -0.36
CA VAL A 529 -26.24 -15.18 0.38
C VAL A 529 -25.88 -15.54 1.81
N THR A 530 -24.77 -16.25 2.03
CA THR A 530 -24.28 -16.61 3.38
C THR A 530 -23.99 -15.37 4.21
N ASN A 531 -23.40 -14.33 3.63
CA ASN A 531 -23.12 -13.06 4.31
C ASN A 531 -24.41 -12.33 4.70
N ILE A 532 -25.43 -12.30 3.83
CA ILE A 532 -26.74 -11.73 4.18
C ILE A 532 -27.38 -12.52 5.31
N ALA A 533 -27.44 -13.87 5.22
CA ALA A 533 -27.99 -14.73 6.25
C ALA A 533 -27.31 -14.52 7.61
N ARG A 534 -25.98 -14.44 7.62
CA ARG A 534 -25.18 -14.17 8.82
C ARG A 534 -25.56 -12.83 9.46
N ARG A 535 -25.68 -11.77 8.67
CA ARG A 535 -26.11 -10.46 9.18
C ARG A 535 -27.54 -10.47 9.69
N MET A 536 -28.46 -11.20 9.02
CA MET A 536 -29.83 -11.38 9.49
C MET A 536 -29.88 -12.04 10.85
N VAL A 537 -29.06 -13.07 11.08
CA VAL A 537 -29.00 -13.83 12.33
C VAL A 537 -28.26 -13.04 13.42
N CYS A 538 -27.07 -12.52 13.11
CA CYS A 538 -26.15 -12.00 14.13
C CYS A 538 -26.33 -10.50 14.42
N GLU A 539 -26.73 -9.70 13.41
CA GLU A 539 -26.79 -8.23 13.55
C GLU A 539 -28.23 -7.71 13.65
N PHE A 540 -29.15 -8.24 12.83
CA PHE A 540 -30.49 -7.67 12.68
C PHE A 540 -31.55 -8.34 13.56
N GLY A 541 -31.22 -9.46 14.25
CA GLY A 541 -32.18 -10.19 15.07
C GLY A 541 -33.35 -10.77 14.26
N MET A 542 -33.14 -11.09 12.98
CA MET A 542 -34.19 -11.56 12.06
C MET A 542 -34.28 -13.10 12.01
N SER A 543 -33.95 -13.76 13.10
CA SER A 543 -33.98 -15.24 13.25
C SER A 543 -34.69 -15.67 14.53
N PRO A 544 -35.03 -16.96 14.70
CA PRO A 544 -35.60 -17.50 15.93
C PRO A 544 -34.68 -17.41 17.18
N LEU A 545 -33.42 -17.03 17.01
CA LEU A 545 -32.49 -16.80 18.12
C LEU A 545 -32.86 -15.56 18.95
N GLY A 546 -33.77 -14.72 18.45
CA GLY A 546 -34.30 -13.56 19.15
C GLY A 546 -33.56 -12.25 18.84
N ASN A 547 -33.92 -11.20 19.61
CA ASN A 547 -33.46 -9.83 19.40
C ASN A 547 -32.11 -9.60 20.13
N VAL A 548 -31.11 -10.41 19.84
CA VAL A 548 -29.79 -10.31 20.45
C VAL A 548 -28.76 -10.05 19.35
N ALA A 549 -27.89 -9.05 19.55
CA ALA A 549 -26.75 -8.84 18.67
C ALA A 549 -25.60 -9.78 19.05
N LEU A 550 -25.31 -10.72 18.19
CA LEU A 550 -24.28 -11.76 18.39
C LEU A 550 -23.03 -11.37 17.61
N LYS A 551 -22.27 -10.37 18.10
CA LYS A 551 -21.05 -9.93 17.43
C LYS A 551 -19.96 -11.00 17.62
N MET A 552 -19.37 -11.45 16.52
CA MET A 552 -18.08 -12.14 16.52
C MET A 552 -17.00 -11.07 16.53
N GLU A 553 -16.10 -11.12 17.50
CA GLU A 553 -14.97 -10.19 17.54
C GLU A 553 -13.97 -10.52 16.42
N ALA A 554 -13.36 -9.48 15.85
CA ALA A 554 -12.46 -9.60 14.69
C ALA A 554 -11.18 -10.40 14.96
N ASP A 555 -10.87 -10.65 16.24
CA ASP A 555 -9.70 -11.42 16.69
C ASP A 555 -9.97 -12.94 16.83
N GLY A 556 -11.19 -13.38 16.49
CA GLY A 556 -11.61 -14.78 16.63
C GLY A 556 -11.91 -15.18 18.08
N SER A 557 -11.80 -14.29 19.06
CA SER A 557 -12.28 -14.52 20.41
C SER A 557 -13.80 -14.38 20.41
N SER A 558 -14.50 -15.49 20.46
CA SER A 558 -15.96 -15.51 20.51
C SER A 558 -16.39 -15.45 21.98
N SER A 559 -17.04 -14.37 22.38
CA SER A 559 -17.80 -14.29 23.63
C SER A 559 -19.05 -15.18 23.59
N ILE A 560 -19.25 -15.93 22.51
CA ILE A 560 -20.41 -16.77 22.20
C ILE A 560 -20.09 -18.21 22.62
N SER A 561 -20.99 -18.85 23.36
CA SER A 561 -20.84 -20.28 23.72
C SER A 561 -20.84 -21.18 22.48
N PRO A 562 -20.12 -22.33 22.49
CA PRO A 562 -20.13 -23.28 21.36
C PRO A 562 -21.55 -23.73 20.95
N GLU A 563 -22.46 -23.86 21.92
CA GLU A 563 -23.86 -24.20 21.66
C GLU A 563 -24.58 -23.08 20.87
N THR A 564 -24.36 -21.83 21.24
CA THR A 564 -24.93 -20.69 20.53
C THR A 564 -24.34 -20.56 19.13
N ALA A 565 -23.02 -20.78 18.96
CA ALA A 565 -22.37 -20.80 17.66
C ALA A 565 -22.97 -21.86 16.73
N ALA A 566 -23.17 -23.10 17.24
CA ALA A 566 -23.82 -24.16 16.47
C ALA A 566 -25.26 -23.82 16.07
N ARG A 567 -26.01 -23.12 16.92
CA ARG A 567 -27.35 -22.62 16.59
C ARG A 567 -27.32 -21.50 15.53
N ILE A 568 -26.34 -20.61 15.58
CA ILE A 568 -26.15 -19.58 14.55
C ILE A 568 -25.89 -20.24 13.20
N ASP A 569 -24.96 -21.21 13.12
CA ASP A 569 -24.63 -21.90 11.89
C ASP A 569 -25.86 -22.64 11.31
N LYS A 570 -26.65 -23.27 12.18
CA LYS A 570 -27.91 -23.91 11.78
C LYS A 570 -28.90 -22.92 11.18
N GLU A 571 -29.13 -21.78 11.82
CA GLU A 571 -30.07 -20.75 11.33
C GLU A 571 -29.59 -20.13 10.01
N ILE A 572 -28.28 -19.91 9.85
CA ILE A 572 -27.70 -19.45 8.58
C ILE A 572 -28.00 -20.48 7.48
N SER A 573 -27.73 -21.77 7.73
CA SER A 573 -27.96 -22.84 6.76
C SER A 573 -29.44 -22.92 6.37
N LEU A 574 -30.35 -22.79 7.33
CA LEU A 574 -31.81 -22.81 7.07
C LEU A 574 -32.26 -21.64 6.21
N LEU A 575 -31.74 -20.44 6.44
CA LEU A 575 -32.07 -19.27 5.62
C LEU A 575 -31.56 -19.40 4.18
N VAL A 576 -30.35 -19.94 4.01
CA VAL A 576 -29.76 -20.19 2.68
C VAL A 576 -30.57 -21.24 1.93
N GLU A 577 -30.92 -22.35 2.60
CA GLU A 577 -31.76 -23.42 2.01
C GLU A 577 -33.15 -22.89 1.63
N GLN A 578 -33.82 -22.16 2.51
CA GLN A 578 -35.10 -21.52 2.22
C GLN A 578 -35.04 -20.62 0.97
N ALA A 579 -33.95 -19.85 0.82
CA ALA A 579 -33.75 -18.98 -0.35
C ALA A 579 -33.58 -19.83 -1.62
N TYR A 580 -32.84 -20.91 -1.54
CA TYR A 580 -32.62 -21.83 -2.65
C TYR A 580 -33.91 -22.54 -3.08
N GLU A 581 -34.66 -23.12 -2.13
CA GLU A 581 -35.96 -23.75 -2.39
C GLU A 581 -36.94 -22.76 -3.04
N THR A 582 -36.95 -21.50 -2.58
CA THR A 582 -37.78 -20.45 -3.18
C THR A 582 -37.38 -20.21 -4.65
N ALA A 583 -36.07 -20.15 -4.93
CA ALA A 583 -35.57 -19.98 -6.30
C ALA A 583 -35.94 -21.17 -7.20
N LEU A 584 -35.77 -22.39 -6.70
CA LEU A 584 -36.16 -23.62 -7.43
C LEU A 584 -37.66 -23.62 -7.75
N HIS A 585 -38.52 -23.32 -6.79
CA HIS A 585 -39.97 -23.29 -6.99
C HIS A 585 -40.39 -22.29 -8.08
N ILE A 586 -39.84 -21.05 -8.00
CA ILE A 586 -40.13 -20.00 -9.00
C ILE A 586 -39.70 -20.41 -10.40
N LEU A 587 -38.51 -21.02 -10.52
CA LEU A 587 -37.97 -21.42 -11.83
C LEU A 587 -38.65 -22.67 -12.39
N GLN A 588 -39.09 -23.61 -11.54
CA GLN A 588 -39.88 -24.76 -11.97
C GLN A 588 -41.22 -24.34 -12.55
N GLU A 589 -41.92 -23.38 -11.91
CA GLU A 589 -43.17 -22.82 -12.42
C GLU A 589 -42.98 -22.05 -13.74
N ARG A 590 -41.79 -21.52 -13.99
CA ARG A 590 -41.48 -20.67 -15.14
C ARG A 590 -40.45 -21.28 -16.06
N LYS A 591 -40.33 -22.61 -16.07
CA LYS A 591 -39.29 -23.32 -16.82
C LYS A 591 -39.29 -22.99 -18.33
N ASP A 592 -40.48 -22.88 -18.95
CA ASP A 592 -40.58 -22.55 -20.37
C ASP A 592 -40.05 -21.13 -20.65
N LYS A 593 -40.30 -20.18 -19.75
CA LYS A 593 -39.77 -18.81 -19.86
C LYS A 593 -38.26 -18.80 -19.66
N LEU A 594 -37.73 -19.58 -18.72
CA LEU A 594 -36.30 -19.74 -18.48
C LEU A 594 -35.60 -20.20 -19.78
N ILE A 595 -36.13 -21.21 -20.44
CA ILE A 595 -35.57 -21.74 -21.69
C ILE A 595 -35.63 -20.68 -22.79
N THR A 596 -36.82 -20.09 -23.04
CA THR A 596 -37.01 -19.10 -24.12
C THR A 596 -36.10 -17.89 -23.96
N ILE A 597 -35.97 -17.34 -22.74
CA ILE A 597 -35.17 -16.15 -22.48
C ILE A 597 -33.68 -16.48 -22.55
N ALA A 598 -33.27 -17.65 -22.04
CA ALA A 598 -31.86 -18.07 -22.10
C ALA A 598 -31.39 -18.33 -23.53
N GLU A 599 -32.21 -18.99 -24.36
CA GLU A 599 -31.91 -19.18 -25.80
C GLU A 599 -31.81 -17.82 -26.51
N HIS A 600 -32.69 -16.88 -26.21
CA HIS A 600 -32.61 -15.53 -26.73
C HIS A 600 -31.33 -14.82 -26.30
N LEU A 601 -30.95 -14.91 -25.00
CA LEU A 601 -29.73 -14.31 -24.45
C LEU A 601 -28.46 -14.88 -25.10
N ILE A 602 -28.43 -16.18 -25.44
CA ILE A 602 -27.32 -16.82 -26.14
C ILE A 602 -27.08 -16.14 -27.51
N VAL A 603 -28.15 -15.73 -28.17
CA VAL A 603 -28.08 -15.11 -29.53
C VAL A 603 -27.73 -13.62 -29.44
N VAL A 604 -28.42 -12.86 -28.56
CA VAL A 604 -28.27 -11.40 -28.50
C VAL A 604 -27.19 -10.95 -27.51
N GLU A 605 -26.68 -11.86 -26.68
CA GLU A 605 -25.65 -11.67 -25.64
C GLU A 605 -26.02 -10.67 -24.54
N THR A 606 -27.02 -9.82 -24.73
CA THR A 606 -27.45 -8.81 -23.75
C THR A 606 -28.93 -8.50 -23.93
N ILE A 607 -29.68 -8.53 -22.84
CA ILE A 607 -31.13 -8.22 -22.78
C ILE A 607 -31.32 -7.05 -21.81
N ASP A 608 -32.09 -6.03 -22.20
CA ASP A 608 -32.45 -4.93 -21.34
C ASP A 608 -33.68 -5.29 -20.46
N GLY A 609 -33.81 -4.62 -19.30
CA GLY A 609 -34.88 -4.91 -18.33
C GLY A 609 -36.29 -4.77 -18.92
N THR A 610 -36.51 -3.84 -19.84
CA THR A 610 -37.82 -3.66 -20.54
C THR A 610 -38.11 -4.82 -21.50
N GLU A 611 -37.11 -5.32 -22.19
CA GLU A 611 -37.22 -6.49 -23.06
C GLU A 611 -37.50 -7.75 -22.24
N LEU A 612 -36.76 -7.92 -21.14
CA LEU A 612 -36.97 -9.02 -20.18
C LEU A 612 -38.42 -9.01 -19.66
N ASP A 613 -38.95 -7.82 -19.29
CA ASP A 613 -40.31 -7.68 -18.81
C ASP A 613 -41.36 -8.07 -19.87
N ALA A 614 -41.15 -7.66 -21.13
CA ALA A 614 -42.00 -8.04 -22.25
C ALA A 614 -42.00 -9.57 -22.46
N MET A 615 -40.87 -10.23 -22.40
CA MET A 615 -40.72 -11.70 -22.55
C MET A 615 -41.37 -12.46 -21.38
N LEU A 616 -41.32 -11.92 -20.17
CA LEU A 616 -41.96 -12.51 -18.99
C LEU A 616 -43.48 -12.37 -19.00
N CYS A 617 -44.01 -11.25 -19.52
CA CYS A 617 -45.45 -10.95 -19.57
C CYS A 617 -46.16 -11.64 -20.73
N VAL A 618 -45.50 -12.02 -21.81
CA VAL A 618 -46.11 -12.78 -22.93
C VAL A 618 -46.42 -14.20 -22.44
N ALA A 619 -47.69 -14.46 -22.10
CA ALA A 619 -48.22 -15.76 -21.74
C ALA A 619 -48.68 -16.51 -23.00
#